data_bc4bde3f811d2808be14bb638dc1aba9
#
_entry.id   bc4bde3f811d2808be14bb638dc1aba9
#
_cell.length_a   1.000
_cell.length_b   1.000
_cell.length_c   1.000
_cell.angle_alpha   90.00
_cell.angle_beta   90.00
_cell.angle_gamma   90.00
#
_symmetry.space_group_name_H-M   'P 1'
#
loop_
_entity.id
_entity.type
_entity.pdbx_description
1 polymer ?
#
loop_
_entity_poly.entity_id
_entity_poly.type
_entity_poly.pdbx_seq_one_letter_code
_entity_poly.pdbx_strand_id
1 'polypeptide(L)'
;MIKLNVNGKDSSLDIEPGMPVLWAIREQLGLTGTKFGCGIAQCGSCTVLMDGQPIRSCAYPASAAQGRKITTIEGLSADSSHAVQKAWKELDVPQCGYCQSGQILAAVSLLQRKPKPTDADIDEAMTNICRCGTYVRIRAAIHRAAGATTAGGSVIHMAGLEPGDPELGLAGLACLQVCTRDASEGGAA
;
A
#
# COMPACT_ATOMS: atom_id res chain seq x y z
N MET A 1 4.13 -26.01 11.81
CA MET A 1 3.41 -25.54 10.61
C MET A 1 2.37 -24.49 10.99
N ILE A 2 2.41 -23.35 10.37
CA ILE A 2 1.49 -22.21 10.59
C ILE A 2 0.57 -22.11 9.37
N LYS A 3 -0.75 -22.03 9.61
CA LYS A 3 -1.73 -21.85 8.52
C LYS A 3 -2.11 -20.36 8.43
N LEU A 4 -1.87 -19.76 7.26
CA LEU A 4 -2.23 -18.37 6.98
C LEU A 4 -3.20 -18.30 5.80
N ASN A 5 -4.23 -17.46 5.92
CA ASN A 5 -5.09 -17.09 4.80
C ASN A 5 -4.62 -15.73 4.27
N VAL A 6 -4.02 -15.73 3.09
CA VAL A 6 -3.49 -14.51 2.46
C VAL A 6 -4.15 -14.34 1.10
N ASN A 7 -4.80 -13.21 0.91
CA ASN A 7 -5.55 -12.86 -0.32
C ASN A 7 -6.58 -13.94 -0.70
N GLY A 8 -7.25 -14.52 0.31
CA GLY A 8 -8.25 -15.56 0.13
C GLY A 8 -7.68 -16.97 -0.14
N LYS A 9 -6.36 -17.13 -0.15
CA LYS A 9 -5.69 -18.42 -0.34
C LYS A 9 -5.13 -18.93 0.99
N ASP A 10 -5.49 -20.14 1.36
CA ASP A 10 -4.92 -20.82 2.53
C ASP A 10 -3.57 -21.45 2.18
N SER A 11 -2.59 -21.20 3.02
CA SER A 11 -1.24 -21.71 2.88
C SER A 11 -0.74 -22.29 4.20
N SER A 12 -0.15 -23.49 4.17
CA SER A 12 0.48 -24.12 5.34
C SER A 12 1.99 -23.94 5.20
N LEU A 13 2.57 -23.19 6.12
CA LEU A 13 3.98 -22.79 6.08
C LEU A 13 4.76 -23.47 7.20
N ASP A 14 5.93 -24.01 6.88
CA ASP A 14 6.85 -24.54 7.87
C ASP A 14 7.79 -23.42 8.34
N ILE A 15 7.29 -22.63 9.26
CA ILE A 15 7.96 -21.44 9.78
C ILE A 15 7.88 -21.39 11.30
N GLU A 16 8.80 -20.66 11.91
CA GLU A 16 8.79 -20.38 13.35
C GLU A 16 7.52 -19.60 13.74
N PRO A 17 6.84 -19.98 14.85
CA PRO A 17 5.63 -19.30 15.30
C PRO A 17 5.79 -17.79 15.55
N GLY A 18 6.98 -17.38 15.98
CA GLY A 18 7.35 -15.99 16.23
C GLY A 18 7.77 -15.20 14.98
N MET A 19 7.90 -15.86 13.82
CA MET A 19 8.25 -15.16 12.58
C MET A 19 7.25 -14.04 12.31
N PRO A 20 7.71 -12.79 12.03
CA PRO A 20 6.82 -11.73 11.61
C PRO A 20 6.05 -12.07 10.33
N VAL A 21 4.75 -11.75 10.29
CA VAL A 21 3.88 -11.95 9.11
C VAL A 21 4.49 -11.37 7.84
N LEU A 22 5.23 -10.26 7.95
CA LEU A 22 5.94 -9.65 6.82
C LEU A 22 6.83 -10.66 6.09
N TRP A 23 7.64 -11.43 6.82
CA TRP A 23 8.57 -12.39 6.21
C TRP A 23 7.86 -13.63 5.68
N ALA A 24 6.80 -14.08 6.37
CA ALA A 24 5.95 -15.14 5.84
C ALA A 24 5.33 -14.75 4.49
N ILE A 25 4.86 -13.50 4.35
CA ILE A 25 4.30 -12.97 3.10
C ILE A 25 5.38 -12.87 2.01
N ARG A 26 6.54 -12.28 2.33
CA ARG A 26 7.55 -11.98 1.33
C ARG A 26 8.38 -13.18 0.92
N GLU A 27 8.89 -13.93 1.91
CA GLU A 27 9.88 -14.99 1.67
C GLU A 27 9.23 -16.34 1.38
N GLN A 28 8.09 -16.62 2.01
CA GLN A 28 7.43 -17.93 1.85
C GLN A 28 6.36 -17.91 0.75
N LEU A 29 5.65 -16.78 0.60
CA LEU A 29 4.57 -16.66 -0.39
C LEU A 29 4.97 -15.84 -1.62
N GLY A 30 6.18 -15.25 -1.64
CA GLY A 30 6.69 -14.48 -2.77
C GLY A 30 5.95 -13.16 -3.05
N LEU A 31 5.12 -12.66 -2.11
CA LEU A 31 4.36 -11.44 -2.27
C LEU A 31 5.19 -10.23 -1.82
N THR A 32 5.91 -9.62 -2.76
CA THR A 32 6.93 -8.60 -2.48
C THR A 32 6.41 -7.17 -2.40
N GLY A 33 5.14 -6.93 -2.70
CA GLY A 33 4.51 -5.61 -2.63
C GLY A 33 4.48 -5.02 -1.22
N THR A 34 4.33 -5.85 -0.18
CA THR A 34 4.49 -5.44 1.22
C THR A 34 5.97 -5.20 1.51
N LYS A 35 6.35 -4.02 2.03
CA LYS A 35 7.75 -3.60 2.15
C LYS A 35 8.25 -3.61 3.61
N PHE A 36 9.51 -4.03 3.80
CA PHE A 36 10.22 -3.84 5.07
C PHE A 36 10.74 -2.41 5.18
N GLY A 37 10.68 -1.81 6.36
CA GLY A 37 11.26 -0.48 6.63
C GLY A 37 11.93 -0.45 8.00
N CYS A 38 11.21 -0.04 9.04
CA CYS A 38 11.79 0.14 10.37
C CYS A 38 11.91 -1.16 11.20
N GLY A 39 11.11 -2.19 10.94
CA GLY A 39 11.07 -3.43 11.74
C GLY A 39 10.41 -3.30 13.13
N ILE A 40 10.00 -2.10 13.52
CA ILE A 40 9.48 -1.77 14.87
C ILE A 40 8.07 -1.15 14.83
N ALA A 41 7.28 -1.48 13.83
CA ALA A 41 5.89 -1.04 13.64
C ALA A 41 5.67 0.49 13.48
N GLN A 42 6.71 1.30 13.26
CA GLN A 42 6.62 2.75 13.17
C GLN A 42 6.30 3.27 11.77
N CYS A 43 7.09 2.89 10.75
CA CYS A 43 7.05 3.55 9.44
C CYS A 43 5.83 3.20 8.58
N GLY A 44 5.20 2.07 8.81
CA GLY A 44 4.00 1.64 8.07
C GLY A 44 4.21 1.10 6.66
N SER A 45 5.43 0.98 6.14
CA SER A 45 5.69 0.39 4.82
C SER A 45 5.21 -1.07 4.73
N CYS A 46 5.17 -1.76 5.87
CA CYS A 46 4.72 -3.14 6.02
C CYS A 46 3.22 -3.29 6.32
N THR A 47 2.41 -2.26 6.18
CA THR A 47 0.98 -2.33 6.45
C THR A 47 0.31 -3.35 5.54
N VAL A 48 -0.45 -4.26 6.14
CA VAL A 48 -1.42 -5.16 5.49
C VAL A 48 -2.76 -5.02 6.20
N LEU A 49 -3.84 -5.47 5.58
CA LEU A 49 -5.13 -5.55 6.25
C LEU A 49 -5.29 -6.94 6.86
N MET A 50 -5.64 -6.99 8.13
CA MET A 50 -6.06 -8.21 8.82
C MET A 50 -7.52 -8.05 9.22
N ASP A 51 -8.38 -8.86 8.64
CA ASP A 51 -9.84 -8.74 8.76
C ASP A 51 -10.34 -7.30 8.50
N GLY A 52 -9.75 -6.63 7.49
CA GLY A 52 -10.05 -5.25 7.12
C GLY A 52 -9.37 -4.17 7.97
N GLN A 53 -8.68 -4.53 9.05
CA GLN A 53 -7.97 -3.57 9.91
C GLN A 53 -6.49 -3.46 9.54
N PRO A 54 -5.90 -2.26 9.50
CA PRO A 54 -4.51 -2.08 9.15
C PRO A 54 -3.61 -2.53 10.31
N ILE A 55 -2.68 -3.42 10.01
CA ILE A 55 -1.66 -3.87 10.97
C ILE A 55 -0.25 -3.65 10.42
N ARG A 56 0.72 -3.56 11.31
CA ARG A 56 2.16 -3.49 10.99
C ARG A 56 2.74 -4.90 10.97
N SER A 57 2.78 -5.54 9.82
CA SER A 57 3.18 -6.96 9.66
C SER A 57 4.61 -7.27 10.10
N CYS A 58 5.50 -6.27 10.19
CA CYS A 58 6.89 -6.47 10.65
C CYS A 58 7.03 -6.79 12.14
N ALA A 59 6.01 -6.50 12.94
CA ALA A 59 6.00 -6.76 14.38
C ALA A 59 4.86 -7.70 14.80
N TYR A 60 4.11 -8.25 13.86
CA TYR A 60 2.98 -9.14 14.12
C TYR A 60 3.40 -10.60 13.91
N PRO A 61 3.40 -11.48 14.94
CA PRO A 61 3.85 -12.86 14.81
C PRO A 61 2.88 -13.71 13.96
N ALA A 62 3.42 -14.59 13.14
CA ALA A 62 2.63 -15.43 12.23
C ALA A 62 1.64 -16.35 12.99
N SER A 63 2.02 -16.82 14.18
CA SER A 63 1.14 -17.63 15.03
C SER A 63 -0.14 -16.90 15.42
N ALA A 64 -0.07 -15.58 15.69
CA ALA A 64 -1.22 -14.77 16.06
C ALA A 64 -2.12 -14.42 14.86
N ALA A 65 -1.63 -14.64 13.63
CA ALA A 65 -2.38 -14.41 12.40
C ALA A 65 -3.18 -15.64 11.92
N GLN A 66 -3.04 -16.79 12.58
CA GLN A 66 -3.79 -17.98 12.21
C GLN A 66 -5.29 -17.76 12.37
N GLY A 67 -6.06 -18.25 11.38
CA GLY A 67 -7.52 -18.07 11.34
C GLY A 67 -7.99 -16.66 10.96
N ARG A 68 -7.07 -15.73 10.69
CA ARG A 68 -7.39 -14.37 10.27
C ARG A 68 -7.18 -14.21 8.76
N LYS A 69 -7.93 -13.31 8.14
CA LYS A 69 -7.82 -13.01 6.72
C LYS A 69 -6.83 -11.86 6.50
N ILE A 70 -5.74 -12.14 5.82
CA ILE A 70 -4.73 -11.12 5.48
C ILE A 70 -4.96 -10.68 4.04
N THR A 71 -5.06 -9.38 3.81
CA THR A 71 -5.08 -8.78 2.47
C THR A 71 -3.83 -7.94 2.29
N THR A 72 -3.04 -8.26 1.28
CA THR A 72 -1.88 -7.48 0.84
C THR A 72 -2.26 -6.58 -0.33
N ILE A 73 -1.31 -5.76 -0.80
CA ILE A 73 -1.55 -4.88 -1.95
C ILE A 73 -1.89 -5.66 -3.22
N GLU A 74 -1.32 -6.85 -3.39
CA GLU A 74 -1.59 -7.75 -4.53
C GLU A 74 -3.01 -8.30 -4.50
N GLY A 75 -3.59 -8.48 -3.31
CA GLY A 75 -4.95 -8.98 -3.14
C GLY A 75 -6.04 -7.91 -3.08
N LEU A 76 -5.66 -6.62 -3.17
CA LEU A 76 -6.64 -5.53 -3.10
C LEU A 76 -7.51 -5.47 -4.37
N SER A 77 -6.91 -5.58 -5.55
CA SER A 77 -7.57 -5.79 -6.84
C SER A 77 -6.58 -6.34 -7.85
N ALA A 78 -7.02 -7.29 -8.68
CA ALA A 78 -6.17 -7.98 -9.64
C ALA A 78 -5.60 -7.07 -10.74
N ASP A 79 -6.33 -6.01 -11.07
CA ASP A 79 -6.05 -5.07 -12.17
C ASP A 79 -5.77 -3.64 -11.69
N SER A 80 -5.53 -3.45 -10.38
CA SER A 80 -5.39 -2.13 -9.76
C SER A 80 -6.60 -1.20 -9.97
N SER A 81 -7.81 -1.77 -10.12
CA SER A 81 -9.05 -1.02 -10.36
C SER A 81 -9.70 -0.46 -9.09
N HIS A 82 -9.19 -0.80 -7.90
CA HIS A 82 -9.73 -0.28 -6.65
C HIS A 82 -9.70 1.26 -6.63
N ALA A 83 -10.76 1.91 -6.11
CA ALA A 83 -10.93 3.38 -6.15
C ALA A 83 -9.70 4.14 -5.60
N VAL A 84 -9.10 3.65 -4.51
CA VAL A 84 -7.89 4.25 -3.93
C VAL A 84 -6.72 4.12 -4.90
N GLN A 85 -6.50 2.96 -5.54
CA GLN A 85 -5.41 2.76 -6.49
C GLN A 85 -5.58 3.66 -7.73
N LYS A 86 -6.82 3.81 -8.22
CA LYS A 86 -7.13 4.75 -9.31
C LYS A 86 -6.79 6.19 -8.94
N ALA A 87 -7.23 6.65 -7.76
CA ALA A 87 -6.94 8.00 -7.28
C ALA A 87 -5.42 8.25 -7.10
N TRP A 88 -4.68 7.24 -6.61
CA TRP A 88 -3.21 7.29 -6.51
C TRP A 88 -2.54 7.49 -7.86
N LYS A 89 -3.02 6.78 -8.88
CA LYS A 89 -2.52 6.88 -10.25
C LYS A 89 -2.91 8.21 -10.90
N GLU A 90 -4.17 8.64 -10.75
CA GLU A 90 -4.68 9.90 -11.32
C GLU A 90 -3.92 11.13 -10.80
N LEU A 91 -3.46 11.11 -9.55
CA LEU A 91 -2.81 12.25 -8.91
C LEU A 91 -1.29 12.09 -8.79
N ASP A 92 -0.70 11.12 -9.48
CA ASP A 92 0.75 10.83 -9.46
C ASP A 92 1.34 10.87 -8.04
N VAL A 93 0.68 10.19 -7.11
CA VAL A 93 1.05 10.22 -5.69
C VAL A 93 2.47 9.72 -5.43
N PRO A 94 2.93 8.59 -6.02
CA PRO A 94 4.24 8.03 -5.76
C PRO A 94 5.39 8.91 -6.29
N GLN A 95 6.50 8.94 -5.54
CA GLN A 95 7.83 9.24 -6.09
C GLN A 95 8.65 7.95 -6.17
N CYS A 96 9.33 7.55 -5.08
CA CYS A 96 10.08 6.29 -5.08
C CYS A 96 9.20 5.03 -5.02
N GLY A 97 7.92 5.15 -4.66
CA GLY A 97 6.96 4.06 -4.59
C GLY A 97 7.06 3.15 -3.35
N TYR A 98 8.16 3.21 -2.57
CA TYR A 98 8.45 2.20 -1.55
C TYR A 98 7.39 2.07 -0.45
N CYS A 99 6.84 3.18 0.07
CA CYS A 99 5.82 3.16 1.13
C CYS A 99 4.38 3.02 0.60
N GLN A 100 4.17 3.05 -0.72
CA GLN A 100 2.83 3.27 -1.27
C GLN A 100 1.88 2.10 -1.07
N SER A 101 2.35 0.87 -1.08
CA SER A 101 1.52 -0.30 -0.74
C SER A 101 0.90 -0.16 0.66
N GLY A 102 1.72 0.22 1.64
CA GLY A 102 1.25 0.47 2.99
C GLY A 102 0.33 1.68 3.11
N GLN A 103 0.61 2.77 2.38
CA GLN A 103 -0.24 3.97 2.33
C GLN A 103 -1.61 3.64 1.76
N ILE A 104 -1.66 2.93 0.63
CA ILE A 104 -2.92 2.54 -0.04
C ILE A 104 -3.78 1.68 0.90
N LEU A 105 -3.20 0.65 1.53
CA LEU A 105 -3.96 -0.24 2.42
C LEU A 105 -4.46 0.49 3.67
N ALA A 106 -3.68 1.42 4.23
CA ALA A 106 -4.12 2.27 5.33
C ALA A 106 -5.31 3.16 4.91
N ALA A 107 -5.22 3.78 3.72
CA ALA A 107 -6.30 4.59 3.16
C ALA A 107 -7.57 3.77 2.87
N VAL A 108 -7.43 2.54 2.37
CA VAL A 108 -8.57 1.61 2.16
C VAL A 108 -9.30 1.36 3.47
N SER A 109 -8.57 1.02 4.54
CA SER A 109 -9.17 0.78 5.84
C SER A 109 -9.83 2.04 6.43
N LEU A 110 -9.23 3.21 6.23
CA LEU A 110 -9.85 4.47 6.64
C LEU A 110 -11.19 4.67 5.91
N LEU A 111 -11.22 4.55 4.58
CA LEU A 111 -12.43 4.77 3.78
C LEU A 111 -13.53 3.74 4.03
N GLN A 112 -13.19 2.51 4.43
CA GLN A 112 -14.17 1.51 4.87
C GLN A 112 -14.87 1.93 6.17
N ARG A 113 -14.15 2.56 7.10
CA ARG A 113 -14.69 3.03 8.38
C ARG A 113 -15.35 4.41 8.28
N LYS A 114 -14.76 5.30 7.49
CA LYS A 114 -15.22 6.67 7.24
C LYS A 114 -15.21 6.94 5.72
N PRO A 115 -16.34 6.73 5.03
CA PRO A 115 -16.42 6.92 3.57
C PRO A 115 -16.16 8.36 3.11
N LYS A 116 -16.35 9.34 3.98
CA LYS A 116 -16.07 10.77 3.73
C LYS A 116 -15.24 11.34 4.88
N PRO A 117 -13.93 11.04 4.92
CA PRO A 117 -13.07 11.49 6.01
C PRO A 117 -12.80 13.00 5.89
N THR A 118 -12.68 13.65 7.01
CA THR A 118 -12.12 15.02 7.12
C THR A 118 -10.59 14.95 7.08
N ASP A 119 -9.93 16.10 6.92
CA ASP A 119 -8.46 16.18 7.02
C ASP A 119 -7.95 15.68 8.37
N ALA A 120 -8.66 16.01 9.45
CA ALA A 120 -8.32 15.52 10.79
C ALA A 120 -8.41 13.98 10.89
N ASP A 121 -9.43 13.36 10.28
CA ASP A 121 -9.56 11.90 10.24
C ASP A 121 -8.41 11.26 9.45
N ILE A 122 -7.96 11.92 8.38
CA ILE A 122 -6.83 11.46 7.57
C ILE A 122 -5.54 11.58 8.37
N ASP A 123 -5.30 12.69 9.05
CA ASP A 123 -4.10 12.91 9.86
C ASP A 123 -3.98 11.91 11.01
N GLU A 124 -5.10 11.57 11.65
CA GLU A 124 -5.15 10.56 12.70
C GLU A 124 -4.87 9.14 12.15
N ALA A 125 -5.46 8.79 11.01
CA ALA A 125 -5.40 7.43 10.48
C ALA A 125 -4.12 7.14 9.68
N MET A 126 -3.58 8.13 8.96
CA MET A 126 -2.46 7.98 8.03
C MET A 126 -1.11 8.21 8.70
N THR A 127 -0.77 7.33 9.63
CA THR A 127 0.51 7.39 10.38
C THR A 127 1.70 6.82 9.61
N ASN A 128 1.53 6.45 8.35
CA ASN A 128 2.58 5.89 7.50
C ASN A 128 3.59 6.97 7.09
N ILE A 129 4.88 6.67 7.18
CA ILE A 129 5.96 7.60 6.82
C ILE A 129 6.24 7.51 5.31
N CYS A 130 6.27 8.68 4.65
CA CYS A 130 6.75 8.83 3.28
C CYS A 130 8.03 9.67 3.25
N ARG A 131 9.17 9.05 2.93
CA ARG A 131 10.47 9.76 2.88
C ARG A 131 10.53 10.82 1.78
N CYS A 132 9.76 10.64 0.71
CA CYS A 132 9.64 11.60 -0.40
C CYS A 132 8.71 12.78 -0.07
N GLY A 133 7.97 12.74 1.04
CA GLY A 133 7.13 13.84 1.49
C GLY A 133 5.86 14.06 0.66
N THR A 134 5.33 13.02 -0.02
CA THR A 134 4.15 13.16 -0.90
C THR A 134 2.81 13.25 -0.15
N TYR A 135 2.81 13.68 1.11
CA TYR A 135 1.62 13.68 1.98
C TYR A 135 0.46 14.52 1.44
N VAL A 136 0.74 15.65 0.78
CA VAL A 136 -0.29 16.49 0.17
C VAL A 136 -1.05 15.72 -0.91
N ARG A 137 -0.31 14.98 -1.77
CA ARG A 137 -0.90 14.15 -2.82
C ARG A 137 -1.66 12.95 -2.22
N ILE A 138 -1.11 12.31 -1.17
CA ILE A 138 -1.78 11.22 -0.45
C ILE A 138 -3.14 11.69 0.07
N ARG A 139 -3.20 12.84 0.75
CA ARG A 139 -4.45 13.43 1.26
C ARG A 139 -5.44 13.70 0.13
N ALA A 140 -4.99 14.37 -0.92
CA ALA A 140 -5.83 14.65 -2.09
C ALA A 140 -6.38 13.37 -2.73
N ALA A 141 -5.57 12.31 -2.81
CA ALA A 141 -5.99 11.03 -3.37
C ALA A 141 -7.01 10.31 -2.47
N ILE A 142 -6.92 10.43 -1.16
CA ILE A 142 -7.93 9.90 -0.24
C ILE A 142 -9.26 10.62 -0.46
N HIS A 143 -9.28 11.94 -0.52
CA HIS A 143 -10.48 12.70 -0.82
C HIS A 143 -11.04 12.39 -2.21
N ARG A 144 -10.18 12.22 -3.21
CA ARG A 144 -10.58 11.82 -4.58
C ARG A 144 -11.25 10.45 -4.55
N ALA A 145 -10.67 9.47 -3.86
CA ALA A 145 -11.23 8.13 -3.72
C ALA A 145 -12.57 8.12 -2.96
N ALA A 146 -12.73 9.04 -2.00
CA ALA A 146 -13.98 9.23 -1.27
C ALA A 146 -15.10 9.89 -2.11
N GLY A 147 -14.83 10.29 -3.36
CA GLY A 147 -15.78 11.01 -4.22
C GLY A 147 -16.01 12.47 -3.79
N ALA A 148 -15.19 12.99 -2.87
CA ALA A 148 -15.24 14.38 -2.50
C ALA A 148 -14.59 15.22 -3.62
N THR A 149 -15.36 16.05 -4.30
CA THR A 149 -14.79 17.15 -5.08
C THR A 149 -14.11 18.09 -4.09
N THR A 150 -12.78 18.22 -4.22
CA THR A 150 -12.03 19.21 -3.43
C THR A 150 -12.46 20.60 -3.87
N ALA A 151 -13.51 21.15 -3.25
CA ALA A 151 -13.77 22.57 -3.32
C ALA A 151 -12.64 23.27 -2.54
N GLY A 152 -11.69 23.88 -3.27
CA GLY A 152 -10.79 24.88 -2.73
C GLY A 152 -9.43 24.44 -2.20
N GLY A 153 -8.92 23.27 -2.50
CA GLY A 153 -7.50 22.98 -2.33
C GLY A 153 -6.72 23.51 -3.53
N SER A 154 -6.06 24.64 -3.39
CA SER A 154 -5.03 25.07 -4.37
C SER A 154 -4.04 23.93 -4.53
N VAL A 155 -4.13 23.22 -5.65
CA VAL A 155 -2.99 22.46 -6.15
C VAL A 155 -1.89 23.50 -6.33
N ILE A 156 -0.85 23.45 -5.51
CA ILE A 156 0.35 24.23 -5.79
C ILE A 156 0.89 23.61 -7.08
N HIS A 157 0.46 24.15 -8.20
CA HIS A 157 1.18 23.98 -9.46
C HIS A 157 2.59 24.51 -9.20
N MET A 158 3.57 23.65 -9.18
CA MET A 158 4.93 24.09 -9.33
C MET A 158 4.98 24.77 -10.69
N ALA A 159 4.98 26.10 -10.66
CA ALA A 159 5.03 26.92 -11.87
C ALA A 159 6.25 26.50 -12.69
N GLY A 160 6.03 25.96 -13.88
CA GLY A 160 7.08 25.61 -14.82
C GLY A 160 6.99 24.25 -15.51
N LEU A 161 6.01 23.40 -15.18
CA LEU A 161 5.84 22.12 -15.87
C LEU A 161 4.47 22.10 -16.57
N GLU A 162 4.46 22.42 -17.86
CA GLU A 162 3.28 22.27 -18.70
C GLU A 162 2.94 20.77 -18.88
N PRO A 163 1.62 20.40 -18.87
CA PRO A 163 1.21 19.04 -19.17
C PRO A 163 1.44 18.76 -20.66
N GLY A 164 2.54 18.11 -20.97
CA GLY A 164 2.88 17.77 -22.35
C GLY A 164 4.38 17.58 -22.60
N ASP A 165 5.22 17.70 -21.59
CA ASP A 165 6.67 17.48 -21.76
C ASP A 165 6.95 15.96 -21.87
N PRO A 166 7.38 15.44 -23.04
CA PRO A 166 7.52 14.01 -23.29
C PRO A 166 8.64 13.34 -22.47
N GLU A 167 9.56 14.10 -21.89
CA GLU A 167 10.66 13.53 -21.10
C GLU A 167 10.27 13.13 -19.66
N LEU A 168 9.20 13.69 -19.10
CA LEU A 168 8.74 13.38 -17.75
C LEU A 168 7.77 12.20 -17.66
N GLY A 169 7.18 11.79 -18.78
CA GLY A 169 6.20 10.68 -18.84
C GLY A 169 6.82 9.30 -18.59
N LEU A 170 8.11 9.11 -18.86
CA LEU A 170 8.78 7.80 -18.78
C LEU A 170 9.24 7.44 -17.37
N ALA A 171 9.60 8.39 -16.53
CA ALA A 171 10.07 8.13 -15.16
C ALA A 171 8.92 7.74 -14.21
N GLY A 172 7.73 8.29 -14.39
CA GLY A 172 6.55 7.97 -13.57
C GLY A 172 5.95 6.60 -13.87
N LEU A 173 5.98 6.18 -15.14
CA LEU A 173 5.47 4.87 -15.57
C LEU A 173 6.35 3.70 -15.13
N ALA A 174 7.67 3.89 -15.05
CA ALA A 174 8.59 2.85 -14.60
C ALA A 174 8.39 2.47 -13.13
N CYS A 175 8.00 3.41 -12.28
CA CYS A 175 7.83 3.17 -10.85
C CYS A 175 6.56 2.36 -10.52
N LEU A 176 5.50 2.49 -11.32
CA LEU A 176 4.26 1.70 -11.15
C LEU A 176 4.42 0.26 -11.65
N GLN A 177 5.28 0.03 -12.66
CA GLN A 177 5.58 -1.30 -13.19
C GLN A 177 6.50 -2.12 -12.27
N VAL A 178 7.38 -1.49 -11.50
CA VAL A 178 8.26 -2.18 -10.54
C VAL A 178 7.48 -2.81 -9.38
N CYS A 179 6.32 -2.28 -9.02
CA CYS A 179 5.49 -2.88 -7.98
C CYS A 179 4.74 -4.15 -8.42
N THR A 180 4.72 -4.47 -9.73
CA THR A 180 3.97 -5.62 -10.26
C THR A 180 4.83 -6.62 -11.04
N ARG A 181 6.14 -6.38 -11.24
CA ARG A 181 6.97 -7.08 -12.24
C ARG A 181 7.95 -8.11 -11.70
N ASP A 182 7.83 -8.69 -10.55
CA ASP A 182 8.75 -9.76 -10.10
C ASP A 182 8.10 -11.13 -9.82
N ALA A 183 6.97 -11.42 -10.49
CA ALA A 183 6.34 -12.74 -10.32
C ALA A 183 6.52 -13.71 -11.52
N SER A 184 7.23 -13.33 -12.60
CA SER A 184 7.27 -14.16 -13.80
C SER A 184 8.65 -14.50 -14.39
N GLU A 185 9.78 -14.05 -13.81
CA GLU A 185 11.11 -14.40 -14.33
C GLU A 185 12.01 -14.98 -13.23
N GLY A 186 11.73 -16.20 -12.82
CA GLY A 186 12.52 -17.01 -11.90
C GLY A 186 12.38 -18.48 -12.21
N GLY A 187 12.47 -18.84 -13.50
CA GLY A 187 12.51 -20.21 -13.96
C GLY A 187 13.68 -20.45 -14.91
N ALA A 188 14.64 -21.24 -14.48
CA ALA A 188 15.73 -21.86 -15.22
C ALA A 188 17.13 -21.24 -15.10
N ALA A 189 17.91 -21.72 -14.17
CA ALA A 189 19.23 -22.32 -14.37
C ALA A 189 19.71 -22.92 -13.04
#